data_8e55b35090b85e981fd0dc38165c883f
#
_entry.id   8e55b35090b85e981fd0dc38165c883f
#
_cell.length_a   1.000
_cell.length_b   1.000
_cell.length_c   1.000
_cell.angle_alpha   90.00
_cell.angle_beta   90.00
_cell.angle_gamma   90.00
#
_symmetry.space_group_name_H-M   'P 1'
#
loop_
_entity.id
_entity.type
_entity.pdbx_description
1 polymer ?
#
loop_
_entity_poly.entity_id
_entity_poly.type
_entity_poly.pdbx_seq_one_letter_code
_entity_poly.pdbx_strand_id
1 'polypeptide(L)'
;MSNKEKILNIAVIAHVDAGKSTLVDAFLRQSDVFRDNEEVVNCIMDSNDLERERGITIYSKNCSVIHNGVKINIVDTPGHADFSSEVERIIRTVDTVILLVDASEGPMPQTRFVLSKALEIGLKPILLINKIDKKDQRAEEVVDEVYELFLDLNANDEQLDFPILYGVAREGRVQYDFKTPSDNIDPLFDTILKHCDVYPDMDEEPLQMQVSALAYDEYIGRLGIGRLYSGVLKQGQQYIRCNQSGLNAKESLSKLFVYKGLSRTSVQEAHSGDIVVIAGMPDISIGDTICTADHIEPMEHIEIEEPTLSMNFHVNSSPFAGQSGKYVTSRNLKERLEKELEVNVGLKVEPTDSADCFKVSGRGELHISVLIENMRREGYELAVSKPEVILHKDENGHKVEPIEEVVCLAPEEYSGTIINKLNLRKGVMQDMSEENGYVKIVYTAPTRGLLGFRSEFINDTHGEGTLVRRISGYEPYKGEIAQRMEGAMISTETGEAMTYALWNLQERGQLFISPQTPVYEGMIIGQSSKNIDLDVNPLKNKKLTAIRSSGRDEAMLLTPPKIFSLEEALEWINDDELVEVTPDAIRIRKKGLTALDRRNLYRQKMNAQ
;
A
#
# COMPACT_ATOMS: atom_id res chain seq x y z
N MET A 1 46.48 -5.54 -7.75
CA MET A 1 45.38 -5.05 -6.92
C MET A 1 44.14 -5.21 -7.74
N SER A 2 43.21 -6.05 -7.29
CA SER A 2 41.93 -6.27 -7.98
C SER A 2 41.19 -4.93 -8.08
N ASN A 3 40.82 -4.56 -9.30
CA ASN A 3 40.01 -3.35 -9.56
C ASN A 3 38.55 -3.68 -9.23
N LYS A 4 38.29 -4.21 -8.01
CA LYS A 4 36.96 -4.56 -7.56
C LYS A 4 36.17 -3.28 -7.31
N GLU A 5 34.96 -3.23 -7.83
CA GLU A 5 34.02 -2.13 -7.60
C GLU A 5 33.62 -2.11 -6.10
N LYS A 6 33.81 -0.99 -5.45
CA LYS A 6 33.37 -0.81 -4.07
C LYS A 6 31.86 -0.63 -4.07
N ILE A 7 31.18 -1.31 -3.17
CA ILE A 7 29.69 -1.35 -3.14
C ILE A 7 29.20 -0.85 -1.79
N LEU A 8 28.11 -0.09 -1.83
CA LEU A 8 27.34 0.37 -0.68
C LEU A 8 25.86 0.27 -1.00
N ASN A 9 25.05 -0.20 -0.07
CA ASN A 9 23.60 -0.33 -0.24
C ASN A 9 22.89 0.60 0.73
N ILE A 10 21.99 1.43 0.23
CA ILE A 10 21.22 2.37 1.04
C ILE A 10 19.70 2.20 0.79
N ALA A 11 18.90 2.42 1.82
CA ALA A 11 17.46 2.56 1.67
C ALA A 11 17.02 3.97 2.07
N VAL A 12 15.97 4.47 1.42
CA VAL A 12 15.37 5.76 1.80
C VAL A 12 14.08 5.49 2.54
N ILE A 13 14.03 5.92 3.80
CA ILE A 13 12.88 5.81 4.70
C ILE A 13 12.22 7.17 4.82
N ALA A 14 10.92 7.23 4.59
CA ALA A 14 10.15 8.46 4.72
C ALA A 14 8.67 8.14 4.95
N HIS A 15 7.94 9.07 5.55
CA HIS A 15 6.49 9.01 5.47
C HIS A 15 5.99 9.44 4.08
N VAL A 16 4.72 9.24 3.83
CA VAL A 16 4.04 9.67 2.60
C VAL A 16 4.22 11.20 2.47
N ASP A 17 4.45 11.67 1.25
CA ASP A 17 4.67 13.09 0.90
C ASP A 17 5.92 13.78 1.46
N ALA A 18 6.79 13.12 2.23
CA ALA A 18 8.06 13.73 2.67
C ALA A 18 9.04 14.05 1.53
N GLY A 19 8.79 13.53 0.32
CA GLY A 19 9.59 13.79 -0.88
C GLY A 19 10.59 12.69 -1.22
N LYS A 20 10.31 11.45 -0.83
CA LYS A 20 11.17 10.28 -1.05
C LYS A 20 11.48 10.04 -2.53
N SER A 21 10.45 9.85 -3.37
CA SER A 21 10.63 9.62 -4.82
C SER A 21 11.34 10.81 -5.49
N THR A 22 11.08 12.03 -5.02
CA THR A 22 11.76 13.24 -5.50
C THR A 22 13.26 13.24 -5.16
N LEU A 23 13.64 12.74 -3.98
CA LEU A 23 15.04 12.60 -3.59
C LEU A 23 15.74 11.55 -4.44
N VAL A 24 15.11 10.41 -4.68
CA VAL A 24 15.67 9.34 -5.53
C VAL A 24 15.81 9.82 -6.98
N ASP A 25 14.86 10.61 -7.49
CA ASP A 25 15.00 11.28 -8.78
C ASP A 25 16.21 12.22 -8.82
N ALA A 26 16.46 12.96 -7.73
CA ALA A 26 17.62 13.85 -7.65
C ALA A 26 18.95 13.05 -7.66
N PHE A 27 19.02 11.91 -6.97
CA PHE A 27 20.16 11.00 -7.05
C PHE A 27 20.43 10.55 -8.48
N LEU A 28 19.39 10.12 -9.19
CA LEU A 28 19.53 9.63 -10.57
C LEU A 28 19.92 10.74 -11.56
N ARG A 29 19.37 11.94 -11.41
CA ARG A 29 19.65 13.08 -12.30
C ARG A 29 21.05 13.65 -12.15
N GLN A 30 21.59 13.66 -10.94
CA GLN A 30 22.92 14.22 -10.67
C GLN A 30 24.04 13.16 -10.70
N SER A 31 23.67 11.91 -10.95
CA SER A 31 24.62 10.86 -11.29
C SER A 31 24.68 10.70 -12.82
N ASP A 32 25.80 10.23 -13.36
CA ASP A 32 26.03 10.02 -14.81
C ASP A 32 25.16 8.90 -15.44
N VAL A 33 23.97 8.66 -14.88
CA VAL A 33 23.05 7.59 -15.32
C VAL A 33 22.31 7.97 -16.60
N PHE A 34 21.96 9.26 -16.78
CA PHE A 34 21.26 9.74 -17.97
C PHE A 34 22.22 10.39 -18.96
N ARG A 35 21.95 10.23 -20.25
CA ARG A 35 22.67 10.96 -21.30
C ARG A 35 22.13 12.38 -21.41
N ASP A 36 22.99 13.34 -21.77
CA ASP A 36 22.69 14.78 -21.86
C ASP A 36 21.46 15.19 -22.68
N ASN A 37 20.81 14.26 -23.40
CA ASN A 37 19.67 14.52 -24.30
C ASN A 37 18.43 13.66 -23.98
N GLU A 38 18.35 12.98 -22.84
CA GLU A 38 17.14 12.26 -22.45
C GLU A 38 16.16 13.20 -21.72
N GLU A 39 14.93 13.32 -22.25
CA GLU A 39 13.83 13.99 -21.53
C GLU A 39 13.43 13.16 -20.31
N VAL A 40 13.82 13.63 -19.15
CA VAL A 40 13.58 12.96 -17.88
C VAL A 40 12.22 13.36 -17.33
N VAL A 41 11.28 12.44 -17.31
CA VAL A 41 9.97 12.60 -16.66
C VAL A 41 10.15 12.68 -15.14
N ASN A 42 9.34 13.47 -14.44
CA ASN A 42 9.35 13.49 -12.96
C ASN A 42 8.83 12.15 -12.41
N CYS A 43 9.31 11.78 -11.21
CA CYS A 43 9.02 10.50 -10.56
C CYS A 43 9.43 9.30 -11.43
N ILE A 44 10.71 9.28 -11.82
CA ILE A 44 11.28 8.25 -12.72
C ILE A 44 11.13 6.85 -12.13
N MET A 45 11.27 6.72 -10.81
CA MET A 45 11.11 5.46 -10.10
C MET A 45 9.63 5.05 -10.02
N ASP A 46 8.68 5.98 -9.94
CA ASP A 46 7.25 5.67 -9.90
C ASP A 46 6.73 5.34 -11.31
N SER A 47 7.15 4.18 -11.83
CA SER A 47 6.82 3.73 -13.18
C SER A 47 5.36 3.27 -13.33
N ASN A 48 4.65 3.01 -12.22
CA ASN A 48 3.25 2.63 -12.19
C ASN A 48 2.37 3.89 -12.13
N ASP A 49 1.42 4.02 -13.06
CA ASP A 49 0.47 5.14 -13.08
C ASP A 49 -0.29 5.29 -11.77
N LEU A 50 -0.59 4.17 -11.09
CA LEU A 50 -1.27 4.16 -9.80
C LEU A 50 -0.42 4.80 -8.68
N GLU A 51 0.89 4.57 -8.67
CA GLU A 51 1.82 5.21 -7.72
C GLU A 51 1.87 6.72 -7.94
N ARG A 52 1.94 7.15 -9.22
CA ARG A 52 1.94 8.59 -9.57
C ARG A 52 0.63 9.29 -9.21
N GLU A 53 -0.51 8.65 -9.46
CA GLU A 53 -1.83 9.21 -9.14
C GLU A 53 -2.06 9.33 -7.64
N ARG A 54 -1.55 8.37 -6.86
CA ARG A 54 -1.72 8.33 -5.40
C ARG A 54 -0.62 9.04 -4.62
N GLY A 55 0.50 9.39 -5.29
CA GLY A 55 1.67 9.98 -4.64
C GLY A 55 2.39 9.06 -3.65
N ILE A 56 2.19 7.73 -3.75
CA ILE A 56 2.79 6.74 -2.82
C ILE A 56 3.59 5.69 -3.58
N THR A 57 4.71 5.27 -3.02
CA THR A 57 5.43 4.08 -3.49
C THR A 57 4.72 2.83 -2.97
N ILE A 58 4.34 1.93 -3.88
CA ILE A 58 3.64 0.68 -3.59
C ILE A 58 4.63 -0.49 -3.63
N TYR A 59 5.46 -0.54 -4.66
CA TYR A 59 6.45 -1.59 -4.86
C TYR A 59 7.86 -1.05 -4.61
N SER A 60 8.68 -1.84 -3.93
CA SER A 60 10.10 -1.52 -3.79
C SER A 60 10.80 -1.57 -5.14
N LYS A 61 11.68 -0.62 -5.37
CA LYS A 61 12.47 -0.53 -6.59
C LYS A 61 13.93 -0.34 -6.26
N ASN A 62 14.78 -0.92 -7.10
CA ASN A 62 16.21 -0.84 -6.96
C ASN A 62 16.79 -0.03 -8.12
N CYS A 63 17.70 0.85 -7.81
CA CYS A 63 18.54 1.51 -8.79
C CYS A 63 19.99 1.58 -8.28
N SER A 64 20.92 1.95 -9.11
CA SER A 64 22.30 2.16 -8.68
C SER A 64 22.91 3.38 -9.34
N VAL A 65 23.77 4.06 -8.61
CA VAL A 65 24.56 5.19 -9.09
C VAL A 65 26.03 4.95 -8.78
N ILE A 66 26.93 5.61 -9.52
CA ILE A 66 28.36 5.57 -9.23
C ILE A 66 28.78 6.97 -8.80
N HIS A 67 29.38 7.07 -7.62
CA HIS A 67 29.93 8.32 -7.12
C HIS A 67 31.33 8.08 -6.55
N ASN A 68 32.32 8.85 -7.00
CA ASN A 68 33.73 8.72 -6.59
C ASN A 68 34.29 7.27 -6.68
N GLY A 69 33.85 6.50 -7.68
CA GLY A 69 34.30 5.11 -7.90
C GLY A 69 33.68 4.08 -6.95
N VAL A 70 32.65 4.45 -6.19
CA VAL A 70 31.83 3.56 -5.37
C VAL A 70 30.46 3.40 -6.03
N LYS A 71 30.03 2.15 -6.19
CA LYS A 71 28.66 1.83 -6.60
C LYS A 71 27.75 1.92 -5.40
N ILE A 72 26.75 2.78 -5.47
CA ILE A 72 25.73 2.95 -4.44
C ILE A 72 24.42 2.39 -4.98
N ASN A 73 23.99 1.26 -4.44
CA ASN A 73 22.66 0.73 -4.69
C ASN A 73 21.66 1.46 -3.81
N ILE A 74 20.59 1.96 -4.40
CA ILE A 74 19.52 2.69 -3.72
C ILE A 74 18.26 1.85 -3.80
N VAL A 75 17.72 1.51 -2.65
CA VAL A 75 16.46 0.77 -2.55
C VAL A 75 15.36 1.73 -2.11
N ASP A 76 14.41 1.95 -3.00
CA ASP A 76 13.22 2.73 -2.68
C ASP A 76 12.22 1.87 -1.91
N THR A 77 11.75 2.35 -0.75
CA THR A 77 10.87 1.59 0.14
C THR A 77 9.43 2.09 0.09
N PRO A 78 8.42 1.21 0.17
CA PRO A 78 7.04 1.65 0.39
C PRO A 78 6.91 2.48 1.66
N GLY A 79 6.08 3.53 1.63
CA GLY A 79 5.85 4.40 2.79
C GLY A 79 4.60 4.06 3.61
N HIS A 80 3.76 3.13 3.15
CA HIS A 80 2.49 2.81 3.81
C HIS A 80 2.57 1.58 4.71
N ALA A 81 1.84 1.58 5.82
CA ALA A 81 1.85 0.50 6.82
C ALA A 81 1.46 -0.88 6.26
N ASP A 82 0.56 -0.94 5.26
CA ASP A 82 0.14 -2.20 4.62
C ASP A 82 1.30 -2.94 3.90
N PHE A 83 2.43 -2.24 3.68
CA PHE A 83 3.65 -2.78 3.04
C PHE A 83 4.83 -2.88 4.01
N SER A 84 4.57 -2.86 5.33
CA SER A 84 5.59 -2.89 6.39
C SER A 84 6.59 -4.04 6.26
N SER A 85 6.12 -5.22 5.90
CA SER A 85 7.00 -6.38 5.74
C SER A 85 7.90 -6.31 4.50
N GLU A 86 7.51 -5.59 3.44
CA GLU A 86 8.40 -5.28 2.33
C GLU A 86 9.58 -4.42 2.82
N VAL A 87 9.26 -3.42 3.62
CA VAL A 87 10.25 -2.51 4.20
C VAL A 87 11.22 -3.26 5.13
N GLU A 88 10.70 -4.12 6.01
CA GLU A 88 11.54 -4.91 6.92
C GLU A 88 12.53 -5.82 6.17
N ARG A 89 12.09 -6.44 5.09
CA ARG A 89 12.95 -7.28 4.23
C ARG A 89 14.04 -6.47 3.52
N ILE A 90 13.69 -5.27 3.05
CA ILE A 90 14.62 -4.37 2.36
C ILE A 90 15.69 -3.87 3.32
N ILE A 91 15.30 -3.46 4.53
CA ILE A 91 16.23 -2.93 5.53
C ILE A 91 17.34 -3.94 5.86
N ARG A 92 17.06 -5.24 5.83
CA ARG A 92 18.07 -6.30 6.02
C ARG A 92 19.10 -6.37 4.88
N THR A 93 18.82 -5.80 3.71
CA THR A 93 19.72 -5.87 2.54
C THR A 93 20.63 -4.65 2.39
N VAL A 94 20.49 -3.63 3.23
CA VAL A 94 21.21 -2.35 3.13
C VAL A 94 22.22 -2.16 4.25
N ASP A 95 23.17 -1.25 4.03
CA ASP A 95 24.24 -0.92 4.98
C ASP A 95 23.87 0.28 5.85
N THR A 96 23.00 1.18 5.32
CA THR A 96 22.47 2.34 6.04
C THR A 96 21.12 2.76 5.49
N VAL A 97 20.47 3.64 6.24
CA VAL A 97 19.19 4.24 5.85
C VAL A 97 19.26 5.75 5.88
N ILE A 98 18.66 6.39 4.88
CA ILE A 98 18.42 7.82 4.88
C ILE A 98 17.02 8.04 5.44
N LEU A 99 16.95 8.66 6.62
CA LEU A 99 15.72 9.08 7.25
C LEU A 99 15.34 10.46 6.71
N LEU A 100 14.33 10.50 5.83
CA LEU A 100 13.85 11.74 5.23
C LEU A 100 12.65 12.27 6.01
N VAL A 101 12.76 13.45 6.57
CA VAL A 101 11.73 14.10 7.40
C VAL A 101 11.36 15.46 6.80
N ASP A 102 10.07 15.76 6.75
CA ASP A 102 9.57 17.08 6.32
C ASP A 102 9.84 18.13 7.39
N ALA A 103 10.41 19.27 6.98
CA ALA A 103 10.79 20.37 7.87
C ALA A 103 9.61 21.05 8.57
N SER A 104 8.39 20.90 8.06
CA SER A 104 7.16 21.47 8.66
C SER A 104 6.39 20.47 9.51
N GLU A 105 6.37 19.20 9.10
CA GLU A 105 5.54 18.17 9.73
C GLU A 105 6.28 17.40 10.84
N GLY A 106 7.59 17.24 10.71
CA GLY A 106 8.40 16.47 11.65
C GLY A 106 8.32 14.95 11.44
N PRO A 107 8.80 14.14 12.42
CA PRO A 107 8.82 12.70 12.34
C PRO A 107 7.41 12.13 12.55
N MET A 108 6.83 11.56 11.51
CA MET A 108 5.50 10.95 11.53
C MET A 108 5.52 9.51 12.09
N PRO A 109 4.42 9.02 12.69
CA PRO A 109 4.36 7.69 13.29
C PRO A 109 4.70 6.52 12.36
N GLN A 110 4.48 6.64 11.04
CA GLN A 110 4.89 5.64 10.06
C GLN A 110 6.42 5.49 10.00
N THR A 111 7.13 6.61 10.11
CA THR A 111 8.59 6.66 10.18
C THR A 111 9.12 5.91 11.40
N ARG A 112 8.40 5.98 12.55
CA ARG A 112 8.77 5.31 13.81
C ARG A 112 8.93 3.81 13.65
N PHE A 113 7.99 3.13 12.97
CA PHE A 113 8.04 1.68 12.77
C PHE A 113 9.29 1.27 11.95
N VAL A 114 9.49 1.92 10.81
CA VAL A 114 10.59 1.58 9.90
C VAL A 114 11.95 1.91 10.54
N LEU A 115 12.03 3.02 11.25
CA LEU A 115 13.23 3.40 12.00
C LEU A 115 13.52 2.41 13.13
N SER A 116 12.51 1.97 13.92
CA SER A 116 12.68 0.95 14.95
C SER A 116 13.35 -0.31 14.38
N LYS A 117 12.86 -0.80 13.24
CA LYS A 117 13.43 -1.98 12.58
C LYS A 117 14.86 -1.76 12.10
N ALA A 118 15.18 -0.58 11.59
CA ALA A 118 16.54 -0.23 11.20
C ALA A 118 17.49 -0.19 12.41
N LEU A 119 17.06 0.37 13.53
CA LEU A 119 17.85 0.45 14.76
C LEU A 119 18.04 -0.93 15.42
N GLU A 120 16.99 -1.80 15.42
CA GLU A 120 17.05 -3.16 15.95
C GLU A 120 18.14 -4.02 15.28
N ILE A 121 18.36 -3.87 13.97
CA ILE A 121 19.41 -4.58 13.22
C ILE A 121 20.77 -3.84 13.22
N GLY A 122 20.87 -2.74 13.96
CA GLY A 122 22.14 -2.02 14.17
C GLY A 122 22.54 -1.04 13.07
N LEU A 123 21.62 -0.66 12.16
CA LEU A 123 21.93 0.36 11.15
C LEU A 123 22.15 1.73 11.79
N LYS A 124 23.03 2.52 11.18
CA LYS A 124 23.33 3.91 11.55
C LYS A 124 22.65 4.86 10.56
N PRO A 125 21.52 5.48 10.91
CA PRO A 125 20.79 6.35 9.99
C PRO A 125 21.52 7.65 9.66
N ILE A 126 21.18 8.24 8.50
CA ILE A 126 21.52 9.61 8.12
C ILE A 126 20.21 10.40 8.10
N LEU A 127 20.13 11.50 8.83
CA LEU A 127 18.95 12.36 8.85
C LEU A 127 19.03 13.41 7.74
N LEU A 128 17.99 13.48 6.92
CA LEU A 128 17.81 14.54 5.92
C LEU A 128 16.49 15.26 6.18
N ILE A 129 16.56 16.50 6.64
CA ILE A 129 15.42 17.39 6.81
C ILE A 129 15.11 18.02 5.44
N ASN A 130 13.99 17.65 4.84
CA ASN A 130 13.59 18.08 3.51
C ASN A 130 12.55 19.22 3.55
N LYS A 131 12.39 19.90 2.43
CA LYS A 131 11.44 21.01 2.22
C LYS A 131 11.71 22.22 3.11
N ILE A 132 12.98 22.52 3.35
CA ILE A 132 13.40 23.72 4.11
C ILE A 132 13.07 25.05 3.41
N ASP A 133 12.57 25.00 2.18
CA ASP A 133 12.05 26.13 1.38
C ASP A 133 10.62 26.53 1.78
N LYS A 134 9.90 25.71 2.53
CA LYS A 134 8.57 26.04 3.03
C LYS A 134 8.62 27.22 4.01
N LYS A 135 7.58 28.07 4.01
CA LYS A 135 7.48 29.24 4.90
C LYS A 135 7.23 28.88 6.37
N ASP A 136 6.59 27.75 6.59
CA ASP A 136 6.20 27.18 7.89
C ASP A 136 7.20 26.12 8.38
N GLN A 137 8.39 26.08 7.78
CA GLN A 137 9.44 25.16 8.21
C GLN A 137 9.91 25.48 9.64
N ARG A 138 10.15 24.43 10.43
CA ARG A 138 10.65 24.46 11.82
C ARG A 138 11.78 23.44 12.02
N ALA A 139 12.69 23.40 11.07
CA ALA A 139 13.68 22.33 10.95
C ALA A 139 14.56 22.14 12.19
N GLU A 140 14.85 23.18 12.97
CA GLU A 140 15.61 23.06 14.24
C GLU A 140 14.80 22.28 15.29
N GLU A 141 13.51 22.57 15.44
CA GLU A 141 12.59 21.85 16.33
C GLU A 141 12.40 20.39 15.88
N VAL A 142 12.30 20.16 14.56
CA VAL A 142 12.17 18.82 13.98
C VAL A 142 13.40 17.95 14.29
N VAL A 143 14.60 18.52 14.34
CA VAL A 143 15.81 17.79 14.77
C VAL A 143 15.66 17.31 16.21
N ASP A 144 15.18 18.16 17.12
CA ASP A 144 14.96 17.79 18.53
C ASP A 144 13.90 16.68 18.65
N GLU A 145 12.80 16.78 17.90
CA GLU A 145 11.77 15.73 17.83
C GLU A 145 12.31 14.38 17.31
N VAL A 146 13.24 14.43 16.34
CA VAL A 146 13.91 13.22 15.85
C VAL A 146 14.82 12.62 16.93
N TYR A 147 15.57 13.43 17.70
CA TYR A 147 16.34 12.92 18.83
C TYR A 147 15.45 12.27 19.89
N GLU A 148 14.31 12.88 20.24
CA GLU A 148 13.33 12.29 21.14
C GLU A 148 12.82 10.95 20.60
N LEU A 149 12.51 10.88 19.30
CA LEU A 149 12.10 9.64 18.66
C LEU A 149 13.16 8.54 18.76
N PHE A 150 14.44 8.85 18.55
CA PHE A 150 15.53 7.88 18.68
C PHE A 150 15.69 7.38 20.12
N LEU A 151 15.58 8.27 21.11
CA LEU A 151 15.60 7.92 22.53
C LEU A 151 14.43 7.01 22.91
N ASP A 152 13.22 7.32 22.44
CA ASP A 152 12.02 6.49 22.62
C ASP A 152 12.18 5.08 22.01
N LEU A 153 12.95 4.96 20.94
CA LEU A 153 13.24 3.70 20.26
C LEU A 153 14.45 2.96 20.84
N ASN A 154 15.01 3.43 21.97
CA ASN A 154 16.19 2.88 22.63
C ASN A 154 17.43 2.80 21.72
N ALA A 155 17.66 3.81 20.88
CA ALA A 155 18.86 3.92 20.06
C ALA A 155 20.10 3.97 20.97
N ASN A 156 21.18 3.32 20.55
CA ASN A 156 22.46 3.36 21.25
C ASN A 156 23.25 4.63 20.93
N ASP A 157 24.34 4.88 21.68
CA ASP A 157 25.16 6.10 21.53
C ASP A 157 25.71 6.28 20.11
N GLU A 158 26.08 5.19 19.41
CA GLU A 158 26.56 5.26 18.04
C GLU A 158 25.45 5.62 17.03
N GLN A 159 24.23 5.18 17.33
CA GLN A 159 23.05 5.49 16.51
C GLN A 159 22.54 6.92 16.77
N LEU A 160 22.79 7.49 17.94
CA LEU A 160 22.47 8.88 18.27
C LEU A 160 23.47 9.88 17.66
N ASP A 161 24.67 9.44 17.26
CA ASP A 161 25.66 10.26 16.54
C ASP A 161 25.41 10.22 15.02
N PHE A 162 24.18 10.50 14.62
CA PHE A 162 23.82 10.52 13.21
C PHE A 162 24.11 11.88 12.55
N PRO A 163 24.60 11.90 11.30
CA PRO A 163 24.77 13.14 10.55
C PRO A 163 23.42 13.75 10.17
N ILE A 164 23.34 15.07 10.26
CA ILE A 164 22.14 15.85 9.93
C ILE A 164 22.42 16.68 8.68
N LEU A 165 21.53 16.59 7.72
CA LEU A 165 21.56 17.34 6.47
C LEU A 165 20.22 18.05 6.25
N TYR A 166 20.25 19.13 5.49
CA TYR A 166 19.09 19.93 5.16
C TYR A 166 18.96 20.01 3.64
N GLY A 167 17.74 19.90 3.11
CA GLY A 167 17.59 19.85 1.67
C GLY A 167 16.27 20.35 1.12
N VAL A 168 16.31 20.57 -0.19
CA VAL A 168 15.13 20.77 -1.04
C VAL A 168 15.24 19.77 -2.18
N ALA A 169 14.73 18.56 -1.94
CA ALA A 169 14.82 17.44 -2.89
C ALA A 169 14.27 17.81 -4.27
N ARG A 170 13.21 18.62 -4.32
CA ARG A 170 12.61 19.10 -5.57
C ARG A 170 13.60 19.92 -6.43
N GLU A 171 14.50 20.67 -5.79
CA GLU A 171 15.53 21.46 -6.46
C GLU A 171 16.83 20.68 -6.65
N GLY A 172 16.91 19.46 -6.11
CA GLY A 172 18.10 18.61 -6.17
C GLY A 172 19.28 19.19 -5.40
N ARG A 173 19.05 19.83 -4.27
CA ARG A 173 20.09 20.41 -3.42
C ARG A 173 19.99 19.94 -1.98
N VAL A 174 21.17 19.68 -1.39
CA VAL A 174 21.34 19.29 0.01
C VAL A 174 22.54 20.04 0.60
N GLN A 175 22.45 20.47 1.83
CA GLN A 175 23.45 21.29 2.52
C GLN A 175 23.69 20.80 3.95
N TYR A 176 24.86 21.10 4.50
CA TYR A 176 25.23 20.72 5.87
C TYR A 176 24.59 21.61 6.94
N ASP A 177 24.32 22.86 6.62
CA ASP A 177 23.71 23.84 7.53
C ASP A 177 22.86 24.86 6.78
N PHE A 178 22.07 25.67 7.49
CA PHE A 178 21.21 26.70 6.89
C PHE A 178 21.98 27.87 6.28
N LYS A 179 23.27 28.05 6.65
CA LYS A 179 24.06 29.25 6.28
C LYS A 179 24.84 29.04 5.01
N THR A 180 25.13 27.81 4.65
CA THR A 180 25.98 27.44 3.51
C THR A 180 25.15 26.69 2.48
N PRO A 181 24.39 27.39 1.61
CA PRO A 181 23.57 26.73 0.59
C PRO A 181 24.46 25.98 -0.40
N SER A 182 23.98 24.83 -0.85
CA SER A 182 24.58 24.02 -1.91
C SER A 182 23.65 24.04 -3.13
N ASP A 183 24.23 23.90 -4.31
CA ASP A 183 23.50 23.86 -5.59
C ASP A 183 23.24 22.41 -6.08
N ASN A 184 23.73 21.42 -5.35
CA ASN A 184 23.64 20.00 -5.73
C ASN A 184 23.44 19.08 -4.50
N ILE A 185 23.40 17.76 -4.72
CA ILE A 185 23.27 16.75 -3.67
C ILE A 185 24.62 16.14 -3.22
N ASP A 186 25.76 16.64 -3.68
CA ASP A 186 27.10 16.14 -3.31
C ASP A 186 27.30 16.05 -1.79
N PRO A 187 26.81 17.02 -0.96
CA PRO A 187 26.92 16.89 0.49
C PRO A 187 26.30 15.61 1.06
N LEU A 188 25.21 15.11 0.43
CA LEU A 188 24.60 13.87 0.84
C LEU A 188 25.44 12.66 0.41
N PHE A 189 25.95 12.63 -0.82
CA PHE A 189 26.88 11.59 -1.27
C PHE A 189 28.14 11.51 -0.42
N ASP A 190 28.76 12.66 -0.14
CA ASP A 190 29.95 12.74 0.71
C ASP A 190 29.68 12.24 2.13
N THR A 191 28.50 12.56 2.67
CA THR A 191 28.08 12.09 3.99
C THR A 191 27.88 10.59 4.01
N ILE A 192 27.21 10.01 3.00
CA ILE A 192 27.03 8.58 2.84
C ILE A 192 28.39 7.87 2.84
N LEU A 193 29.34 8.33 2.01
CA LEU A 193 30.67 7.73 1.88
C LEU A 193 31.56 7.89 3.12
N LYS A 194 31.30 8.89 3.98
CA LYS A 194 32.04 9.12 5.23
C LYS A 194 31.44 8.38 6.41
N HIS A 195 30.11 8.30 6.46
CA HIS A 195 29.38 7.73 7.60
C HIS A 195 29.28 6.21 7.53
N CYS A 196 29.27 5.67 6.30
CA CYS A 196 29.08 4.24 6.07
C CYS A 196 30.37 3.59 5.60
N ASP A 197 30.70 2.48 6.22
CA ASP A 197 31.79 1.63 5.74
C ASP A 197 31.37 0.93 4.44
N VAL A 198 32.26 0.97 3.45
CA VAL A 198 32.08 0.19 2.22
C VAL A 198 32.04 -1.29 2.57
N TYR A 199 31.16 -2.05 1.92
CA TYR A 199 31.02 -3.47 2.20
C TYR A 199 32.39 -4.20 2.04
N PRO A 200 32.78 -5.03 3.02
CA PRO A 200 34.07 -5.73 2.96
C PRO A 200 34.12 -6.70 1.79
N ASP A 201 35.34 -6.98 1.31
CA ASP A 201 35.56 -7.98 0.28
C ASP A 201 35.44 -9.40 0.89
N MET A 202 34.33 -10.08 0.59
CA MET A 202 34.00 -11.41 1.06
C MET A 202 33.96 -12.45 -0.09
N ASP A 203 34.58 -12.16 -1.24
CA ASP A 203 34.52 -13.01 -2.41
C ASP A 203 35.18 -14.39 -2.24
N GLU A 204 36.19 -14.48 -1.37
CA GLU A 204 36.88 -15.74 -1.06
C GLU A 204 36.14 -16.61 -0.02
N GLU A 205 35.14 -16.04 0.66
CA GLU A 205 34.30 -16.75 1.62
C GLU A 205 33.26 -17.64 0.93
N PRO A 206 32.70 -18.64 1.64
CA PRO A 206 31.62 -19.46 1.10
C PRO A 206 30.42 -18.62 0.63
N LEU A 207 29.83 -19.05 -0.50
CA LEU A 207 28.73 -18.32 -1.11
C LEU A 207 27.48 -18.30 -0.21
N GLN A 208 26.99 -17.10 0.07
CA GLN A 208 25.70 -16.87 0.70
C GLN A 208 24.99 -15.69 0.03
N MET A 209 23.83 -15.97 -0.58
CA MET A 209 22.88 -14.96 -1.07
C MET A 209 21.51 -15.25 -0.48
N GLN A 210 20.85 -14.25 0.09
CA GLN A 210 19.48 -14.39 0.58
C GLN A 210 18.49 -13.62 -0.32
N VAL A 211 17.38 -14.28 -0.64
CA VAL A 211 16.29 -13.71 -1.43
C VAL A 211 15.39 -12.85 -0.53
N SER A 212 15.32 -11.56 -0.79
CA SER A 212 14.50 -10.57 -0.06
C SER A 212 13.24 -10.15 -0.80
N ALA A 213 13.24 -10.24 -2.13
CA ALA A 213 12.09 -9.88 -2.95
C ALA A 213 11.97 -10.80 -4.17
N LEU A 214 10.77 -10.85 -4.74
CA LEU A 214 10.49 -11.60 -5.96
C LEU A 214 10.04 -10.64 -7.07
N ALA A 215 10.31 -11.03 -8.30
CA ALA A 215 9.79 -10.41 -9.50
C ALA A 215 9.40 -11.50 -10.52
N TYR A 216 8.68 -11.11 -11.55
CA TYR A 216 8.28 -12.01 -12.62
C TYR A 216 8.59 -11.39 -13.97
N ASP A 217 9.10 -12.19 -14.88
CA ASP A 217 9.34 -11.80 -16.26
C ASP A 217 8.63 -12.82 -17.18
N GLU A 218 7.90 -12.35 -18.18
CA GLU A 218 7.07 -13.22 -19.04
C GLU A 218 7.89 -14.24 -19.86
N TYR A 219 9.17 -13.95 -20.11
CA TYR A 219 10.05 -14.80 -20.91
C TYR A 219 10.99 -15.68 -20.07
N ILE A 220 11.34 -15.19 -18.86
CA ILE A 220 12.35 -15.83 -18.01
C ILE A 220 11.70 -16.56 -16.83
N GLY A 221 10.49 -16.15 -16.46
CA GLY A 221 9.74 -16.66 -15.31
C GLY A 221 10.05 -15.92 -14.01
N ARG A 222 9.96 -16.64 -12.88
CA ARG A 222 10.16 -16.09 -11.54
C ARG A 222 11.62 -15.68 -11.32
N LEU A 223 11.83 -14.51 -10.73
CA LEU A 223 13.12 -13.92 -10.42
C LEU A 223 13.25 -13.73 -8.92
N GLY A 224 14.40 -14.12 -8.35
CA GLY A 224 14.77 -13.80 -6.98
C GLY A 224 15.66 -12.57 -6.93
N ILE A 225 15.33 -11.60 -6.09
CA ILE A 225 16.12 -10.40 -5.84
C ILE A 225 16.66 -10.50 -4.42
N GLY A 226 17.95 -10.24 -4.24
CA GLY A 226 18.53 -10.30 -2.91
C GLY A 226 19.96 -9.82 -2.87
N ARG A 227 20.52 -9.76 -1.68
CA ARG A 227 21.90 -9.36 -1.44
C ARG A 227 22.82 -10.58 -1.47
N LEU A 228 23.93 -10.44 -2.16
CA LEU A 228 25.04 -11.40 -2.12
C LEU A 228 25.95 -11.03 -0.94
N TYR A 229 25.86 -11.78 0.17
CA TYR A 229 26.60 -11.48 1.39
C TYR A 229 28.06 -11.95 1.31
N SER A 230 28.31 -13.09 0.70
CA SER A 230 29.67 -13.63 0.53
C SER A 230 29.78 -14.49 -0.73
N GLY A 231 31.01 -14.70 -1.19
CA GLY A 231 31.31 -15.47 -2.36
C GLY A 231 31.03 -14.75 -3.67
N VAL A 232 31.11 -15.48 -4.77
CA VAL A 232 30.90 -15.01 -6.14
C VAL A 232 29.83 -15.85 -6.83
N LEU A 233 28.78 -15.21 -7.33
CA LEU A 233 27.77 -15.84 -8.18
C LEU A 233 28.21 -15.83 -9.65
N LYS A 234 28.08 -16.98 -10.34
CA LYS A 234 28.40 -17.10 -11.77
C LYS A 234 27.23 -17.67 -12.56
N GLN A 235 26.88 -17.02 -13.65
CA GLN A 235 25.83 -17.49 -14.55
C GLN A 235 26.17 -18.88 -15.12
N GLY A 236 25.17 -19.74 -15.26
CA GLY A 236 25.30 -21.08 -15.81
C GLY A 236 25.82 -22.14 -14.84
N GLN A 237 26.13 -21.80 -13.60
CA GLN A 237 26.55 -22.74 -12.57
C GLN A 237 25.35 -23.31 -11.79
N GLN A 238 25.60 -24.43 -11.08
CA GLN A 238 24.65 -25.09 -10.22
C GLN A 238 24.90 -24.66 -8.77
N TYR A 239 23.84 -24.34 -8.08
CA TYR A 239 23.83 -23.94 -6.67
C TYR A 239 22.81 -24.75 -5.87
N ILE A 240 22.89 -24.67 -4.56
CA ILE A 240 21.92 -25.24 -3.64
C ILE A 240 21.02 -24.11 -3.14
N ARG A 241 19.72 -24.25 -3.36
CA ARG A 241 18.71 -23.43 -2.72
C ARG A 241 18.31 -24.11 -1.42
N CYS A 242 18.52 -23.46 -0.30
CA CYS A 242 18.25 -24.00 1.03
C CYS A 242 17.49 -23.01 1.90
N ASN A 243 16.85 -23.52 2.96
CA ASN A 243 16.22 -22.71 4.01
C ASN A 243 16.24 -23.44 5.36
N GLN A 244 15.86 -22.75 6.43
CA GLN A 244 15.85 -23.32 7.79
C GLN A 244 14.82 -24.44 7.98
N SER A 245 13.79 -24.55 7.14
CA SER A 245 12.81 -25.65 7.17
C SER A 245 13.36 -26.98 6.59
N GLY A 246 14.64 -27.00 6.18
CA GLY A 246 15.31 -28.22 5.72
C GLY A 246 15.24 -28.42 4.21
N LEU A 247 14.80 -27.44 3.43
CA LEU A 247 14.88 -27.48 1.97
C LEU A 247 16.34 -27.50 1.53
N ASN A 248 16.70 -28.41 0.61
CA ASN A 248 17.97 -28.45 -0.07
C ASN A 248 17.74 -28.89 -1.53
N ALA A 249 17.56 -27.93 -2.43
CA ALA A 249 17.30 -28.20 -3.84
C ALA A 249 18.51 -27.77 -4.68
N LYS A 250 18.99 -28.66 -5.55
CA LYS A 250 20.06 -28.35 -6.50
C LYS A 250 19.46 -27.77 -7.77
N GLU A 251 19.78 -26.52 -8.06
CA GLU A 251 19.21 -25.77 -9.16
C GLU A 251 20.28 -25.04 -9.97
N SER A 252 19.97 -24.62 -11.19
CA SER A 252 20.91 -23.96 -12.09
C SER A 252 20.57 -22.50 -12.27
N LEU A 253 21.55 -21.63 -12.07
CA LEU A 253 21.43 -20.18 -12.29
C LEU A 253 21.48 -19.88 -13.80
N SER A 254 20.31 -19.74 -14.42
CA SER A 254 20.21 -19.52 -15.88
C SER A 254 20.59 -18.10 -16.30
N LYS A 255 20.20 -17.09 -15.51
CA LYS A 255 20.50 -15.68 -15.72
C LYS A 255 20.89 -15.00 -14.43
N LEU A 256 21.81 -14.05 -14.54
CA LEU A 256 22.28 -13.19 -13.45
C LEU A 256 22.26 -11.74 -13.92
N PHE A 257 21.68 -10.85 -13.10
CA PHE A 257 21.62 -9.43 -13.40
C PHE A 257 22.07 -8.62 -12.18
N VAL A 258 22.62 -7.45 -12.45
CA VAL A 258 22.88 -6.39 -11.48
C VAL A 258 22.21 -5.10 -11.94
N TYR A 259 21.96 -4.18 -11.02
CA TYR A 259 21.41 -2.88 -11.36
C TYR A 259 22.52 -1.94 -11.86
N LYS A 260 22.26 -1.26 -12.99
CA LYS A 260 23.04 -0.14 -13.52
C LYS A 260 22.08 0.98 -13.89
N GLY A 261 22.09 2.07 -13.12
CA GLY A 261 21.00 3.01 -13.16
C GLY A 261 19.69 2.34 -12.78
N LEU A 262 18.66 2.54 -13.58
CA LEU A 262 17.34 1.92 -13.43
C LEU A 262 17.24 0.54 -14.07
N SER A 263 18.17 0.17 -14.93
CA SER A 263 18.07 -1.04 -15.75
C SER A 263 18.78 -2.24 -15.11
N ARG A 264 18.18 -3.44 -15.31
CA ARG A 264 18.81 -4.70 -14.99
C ARG A 264 19.77 -5.07 -16.12
N THR A 265 21.06 -5.16 -15.82
CA THR A 265 22.10 -5.53 -16.79
C THR A 265 22.53 -6.96 -16.54
N SER A 266 22.51 -7.81 -17.58
CA SER A 266 23.00 -9.19 -17.48
C SER A 266 24.52 -9.21 -17.33
N VAL A 267 25.00 -9.99 -16.36
CA VAL A 267 26.43 -10.16 -16.07
C VAL A 267 26.79 -11.63 -16.01
N GLN A 268 28.08 -11.95 -16.23
CA GLN A 268 28.59 -13.32 -16.13
C GLN A 268 28.86 -13.71 -14.67
N GLU A 269 29.26 -12.75 -13.86
CA GLU A 269 29.53 -12.93 -12.43
C GLU A 269 29.13 -11.70 -11.64
N ALA A 270 28.80 -11.90 -10.36
CA ALA A 270 28.49 -10.87 -9.39
C ALA A 270 29.25 -11.16 -8.09
N HIS A 271 29.65 -10.08 -7.39
CA HIS A 271 30.54 -10.09 -6.26
C HIS A 271 29.81 -9.78 -4.94
N SER A 272 30.43 -10.18 -3.83
CA SER A 272 29.91 -9.91 -2.47
C SER A 272 29.60 -8.43 -2.24
N GLY A 273 28.51 -8.16 -1.54
CA GLY A 273 27.97 -6.84 -1.25
C GLY A 273 26.91 -6.34 -2.23
N ASP A 274 26.81 -6.90 -3.45
CA ASP A 274 25.88 -6.39 -4.47
C ASP A 274 24.44 -6.90 -4.28
N ILE A 275 23.48 -6.12 -4.74
CA ILE A 275 22.08 -6.55 -4.89
C ILE A 275 21.93 -7.13 -6.29
N VAL A 276 21.61 -8.42 -6.34
CA VAL A 276 21.56 -9.20 -7.56
C VAL A 276 20.15 -9.69 -7.85
N VAL A 277 19.90 -9.96 -9.14
CA VAL A 277 18.67 -10.61 -9.60
C VAL A 277 19.03 -11.92 -10.27
N ILE A 278 18.45 -13.01 -9.80
CA ILE A 278 18.73 -14.37 -10.25
C ILE A 278 17.50 -15.01 -10.89
N ALA A 279 17.74 -15.86 -11.90
CA ALA A 279 16.70 -16.64 -12.58
C ALA A 279 17.15 -18.07 -12.84
N GLY A 280 16.18 -18.98 -13.06
CA GLY A 280 16.41 -20.38 -13.30
C GLY A 280 16.03 -21.28 -12.13
N MET A 281 15.41 -20.72 -11.10
CA MET A 281 14.92 -21.40 -9.91
C MET A 281 13.41 -21.16 -9.80
N PRO A 282 12.55 -22.00 -10.41
CA PRO A 282 11.12 -21.72 -10.56
C PRO A 282 10.37 -21.63 -9.22
N ASP A 283 10.82 -22.38 -8.22
CA ASP A 283 10.18 -22.41 -6.89
C ASP A 283 10.87 -21.50 -5.86
N ILE A 284 11.71 -20.56 -6.32
CA ILE A 284 12.42 -19.64 -5.42
C ILE A 284 11.43 -18.81 -4.60
N SER A 285 11.73 -18.69 -3.31
CA SER A 285 10.88 -17.99 -2.34
C SER A 285 11.68 -16.98 -1.52
N ILE A 286 10.97 -16.02 -0.92
CA ILE A 286 11.59 -15.07 0.00
C ILE A 286 12.14 -15.81 1.21
N GLY A 287 13.34 -15.43 1.65
CA GLY A 287 14.06 -16.06 2.74
C GLY A 287 14.90 -17.27 2.32
N ASP A 288 14.74 -17.77 1.09
CA ASP A 288 15.63 -18.82 0.57
C ASP A 288 17.08 -18.29 0.49
N THR A 289 18.00 -19.16 0.85
CA THR A 289 19.44 -18.91 0.75
C THR A 289 20.03 -19.70 -0.41
N ILE A 290 20.86 -19.07 -1.20
CA ILE A 290 21.61 -19.71 -2.29
C ILE A 290 23.04 -19.91 -1.83
N CYS A 291 23.49 -21.17 -1.85
CA CYS A 291 24.80 -21.63 -1.39
C CYS A 291 25.50 -22.50 -2.44
N THR A 292 26.77 -22.77 -2.22
CA THR A 292 27.51 -23.83 -2.96
C THR A 292 27.25 -25.20 -2.31
N ALA A 293 27.46 -26.27 -3.08
CA ALA A 293 27.18 -27.63 -2.60
C ALA A 293 28.16 -28.13 -1.50
N ASP A 294 29.31 -27.52 -1.41
CA ASP A 294 30.38 -27.83 -0.44
C ASP A 294 30.17 -27.06 0.90
N HIS A 295 29.34 -26.01 0.88
CA HIS A 295 29.02 -25.24 2.11
C HIS A 295 27.54 -24.83 2.09
N ILE A 296 26.70 -25.63 2.75
CA ILE A 296 25.25 -25.38 2.82
C ILE A 296 24.94 -24.80 4.21
N GLU A 297 24.68 -23.51 4.26
CA GLU A 297 24.37 -22.80 5.50
C GLU A 297 23.19 -21.85 5.25
N PRO A 298 21.96 -22.24 5.61
CA PRO A 298 20.79 -21.40 5.45
C PRO A 298 20.87 -20.20 6.41
N MET A 299 20.63 -19.01 5.88
CA MET A 299 20.54 -17.77 6.62
C MET A 299 19.25 -17.74 7.47
N GLU A 300 19.19 -16.79 8.40
CA GLU A 300 18.01 -16.60 9.25
C GLU A 300 16.74 -16.42 8.40
N HIS A 301 15.65 -17.06 8.84
CA HIS A 301 14.37 -16.98 8.15
C HIS A 301 13.82 -15.55 8.15
N ILE A 302 13.33 -15.11 7.00
CA ILE A 302 12.60 -13.85 6.90
C ILE A 302 11.13 -14.16 7.13
N GLU A 303 10.60 -13.70 8.25
CA GLU A 303 9.17 -13.85 8.56
C GLU A 303 8.32 -13.06 7.58
N ILE A 304 7.27 -13.69 7.08
CA ILE A 304 6.27 -13.06 6.23
C ILE A 304 5.01 -12.92 7.07
N GLU A 305 4.61 -11.70 7.33
CA GLU A 305 3.37 -11.42 8.08
C GLU A 305 2.16 -12.07 7.42
N GLU A 306 1.30 -12.68 8.22
CA GLU A 306 0.07 -13.29 7.76
C GLU A 306 -0.96 -12.23 7.29
N PRO A 307 -1.82 -12.57 6.32
CA PRO A 307 -2.92 -11.70 5.91
C PRO A 307 -3.88 -11.40 7.07
N THR A 308 -4.32 -10.15 7.18
CA THR A 308 -5.27 -9.70 8.21
C THR A 308 -6.68 -9.50 7.69
N LEU A 309 -6.83 -9.26 6.40
CA LEU A 309 -8.11 -9.03 5.72
C LEU A 309 -8.35 -10.05 4.63
N SER A 310 -9.61 -10.38 4.40
CA SER A 310 -10.03 -11.22 3.28
C SER A 310 -11.24 -10.61 2.57
N MET A 311 -11.33 -10.83 1.27
CA MET A 311 -12.44 -10.44 0.41
C MET A 311 -12.79 -11.55 -0.57
N ASN A 312 -14.05 -11.63 -0.96
CA ASN A 312 -14.49 -12.53 -2.02
C ASN A 312 -14.46 -11.80 -3.37
N PHE A 313 -13.70 -12.34 -4.30
CA PHE A 313 -13.65 -11.90 -5.69
C PHE A 313 -14.56 -12.77 -6.53
N HIS A 314 -15.64 -12.22 -7.03
CA HIS A 314 -16.64 -12.89 -7.84
C HIS A 314 -16.47 -12.51 -9.31
N VAL A 315 -16.77 -13.43 -10.18
CA VAL A 315 -17.04 -13.11 -11.58
C VAL A 315 -18.21 -12.11 -11.63
N ASN A 316 -18.09 -11.09 -12.48
CA ASN A 316 -19.19 -10.12 -12.64
C ASN A 316 -20.41 -10.81 -13.28
N SER A 317 -21.50 -10.88 -12.53
CA SER A 317 -22.78 -11.47 -12.96
C SER A 317 -23.89 -10.43 -13.11
N SER A 318 -23.52 -9.13 -13.19
CA SER A 318 -24.50 -8.06 -13.40
C SER A 318 -25.10 -8.10 -14.80
N PRO A 319 -26.26 -7.45 -15.05
CA PRO A 319 -26.80 -7.29 -16.40
C PRO A 319 -25.88 -6.56 -17.39
N PHE A 320 -24.85 -5.85 -16.88
CA PHE A 320 -23.86 -5.13 -17.69
C PHE A 320 -22.53 -5.87 -17.83
N ALA A 321 -22.45 -7.12 -17.36
CA ALA A 321 -21.25 -7.93 -17.49
C ALA A 321 -20.83 -8.11 -18.96
N GLY A 322 -19.53 -7.94 -19.23
CA GLY A 322 -18.96 -8.09 -20.58
C GLY A 322 -19.16 -6.89 -21.51
N GLN A 323 -19.71 -5.78 -21.03
CA GLN A 323 -19.89 -4.59 -21.85
C GLN A 323 -18.64 -3.68 -21.87
N SER A 324 -17.80 -3.74 -20.86
CA SER A 324 -16.66 -2.84 -20.66
C SER A 324 -15.33 -3.59 -20.69
N GLY A 325 -15.23 -4.71 -19.98
CA GLY A 325 -13.97 -5.45 -19.83
C GLY A 325 -13.76 -6.54 -20.88
N LYS A 326 -12.47 -6.90 -21.07
CA LYS A 326 -12.04 -8.01 -21.94
C LYS A 326 -12.06 -9.36 -21.21
N TYR A 327 -11.76 -9.35 -19.91
CA TYR A 327 -11.56 -10.52 -19.09
C TYR A 327 -12.70 -10.64 -18.07
N VAL A 328 -13.66 -11.53 -18.38
CA VAL A 328 -14.94 -11.63 -17.65
C VAL A 328 -15.25 -13.03 -17.15
N THR A 329 -14.34 -14.01 -17.32
CA THR A 329 -14.57 -15.40 -16.94
C THR A 329 -13.84 -15.78 -15.66
N SER A 330 -14.33 -16.83 -14.96
CA SER A 330 -13.65 -17.36 -13.77
C SER A 330 -12.23 -17.87 -14.09
N ARG A 331 -12.02 -18.39 -15.29
CA ARG A 331 -10.69 -18.80 -15.74
C ARG A 331 -9.73 -17.61 -15.83
N ASN A 332 -10.14 -16.50 -16.45
CA ASN A 332 -9.32 -15.30 -16.54
C ASN A 332 -8.97 -14.76 -15.13
N LEU A 333 -9.98 -14.71 -14.25
CA LEU A 333 -9.81 -14.25 -12.88
C LEU A 333 -8.80 -15.12 -12.12
N LYS A 334 -8.94 -16.46 -12.23
CA LYS A 334 -8.03 -17.41 -11.60
C LYS A 334 -6.61 -17.26 -12.11
N GLU A 335 -6.39 -17.29 -13.42
CA GLU A 335 -5.07 -17.14 -14.04
C GLU A 335 -4.37 -15.84 -13.61
N ARG A 336 -5.14 -14.74 -13.51
CA ARG A 336 -4.60 -13.46 -13.07
C ARG A 336 -4.20 -13.46 -11.58
N LEU A 337 -5.03 -14.05 -10.73
CA LEU A 337 -4.75 -14.17 -9.30
C LEU A 337 -3.56 -15.10 -9.05
N GLU A 338 -3.44 -16.22 -9.79
CA GLU A 338 -2.28 -17.11 -9.73
C GLU A 338 -0.99 -16.38 -10.15
N LYS A 339 -1.05 -15.55 -11.21
CA LYS A 339 0.10 -14.73 -11.64
C LYS A 339 0.51 -13.71 -10.55
N GLU A 340 -0.43 -13.15 -9.82
CA GLU A 340 -0.14 -12.25 -8.70
C GLU A 340 0.63 -12.95 -7.58
N LEU A 341 0.29 -14.20 -7.26
CA LEU A 341 0.97 -15.00 -6.23
C LEU A 341 2.44 -15.31 -6.57
N GLU A 342 2.85 -15.21 -7.83
CA GLU A 342 4.25 -15.39 -8.23
C GLU A 342 5.17 -14.30 -7.66
N VAL A 343 4.63 -13.11 -7.40
CA VAL A 343 5.39 -11.94 -6.95
C VAL A 343 4.99 -11.51 -5.54
N ASN A 344 3.70 -11.58 -5.25
CA ASN A 344 3.11 -11.02 -4.04
C ASN A 344 2.92 -12.10 -2.97
N VAL A 345 3.91 -12.33 -2.15
CA VAL A 345 3.89 -13.36 -1.07
C VAL A 345 3.01 -12.99 0.13
N GLY A 346 2.59 -11.72 0.23
CA GLY A 346 1.65 -11.27 1.27
C GLY A 346 0.18 -11.49 0.90
N LEU A 347 -0.07 -12.07 -0.28
CA LEU A 347 -1.41 -12.39 -0.77
C LEU A 347 -1.66 -13.89 -0.64
N LYS A 348 -2.88 -14.27 -0.27
CA LYS A 348 -3.35 -15.65 -0.28
C LYS A 348 -4.63 -15.74 -1.09
N VAL A 349 -4.72 -16.71 -1.98
CA VAL A 349 -5.89 -16.96 -2.81
C VAL A 349 -6.37 -18.38 -2.56
N GLU A 350 -7.63 -18.52 -2.15
CA GLU A 350 -8.25 -19.79 -1.84
C GLU A 350 -9.53 -19.97 -2.68
N PRO A 351 -9.78 -21.16 -3.26
CA PRO A 351 -11.05 -21.45 -3.89
C PRO A 351 -12.16 -21.45 -2.83
N THR A 352 -13.36 -21.05 -3.24
CA THR A 352 -14.57 -21.17 -2.43
C THR A 352 -15.44 -22.33 -2.93
N ASP A 353 -16.58 -22.57 -2.29
CA ASP A 353 -17.57 -23.56 -2.74
C ASP A 353 -18.16 -23.23 -4.13
N SER A 354 -18.01 -21.99 -4.58
CA SER A 354 -18.43 -21.55 -5.92
C SER A 354 -17.23 -21.47 -6.86
N ALA A 355 -17.34 -22.08 -8.05
CA ALA A 355 -16.32 -22.00 -9.09
C ALA A 355 -16.07 -20.57 -9.64
N ASP A 356 -17.01 -19.65 -9.41
CA ASP A 356 -16.98 -18.27 -9.87
C ASP A 356 -16.57 -17.28 -8.76
N CYS A 357 -16.04 -17.80 -7.65
CA CYS A 357 -15.66 -16.99 -6.49
C CYS A 357 -14.33 -17.46 -5.91
N PHE A 358 -13.44 -16.52 -5.63
CA PHE A 358 -12.15 -16.75 -4.98
C PHE A 358 -12.05 -15.91 -3.71
N LYS A 359 -11.61 -16.52 -2.62
CA LYS A 359 -11.29 -15.78 -1.40
C LYS A 359 -9.86 -15.28 -1.51
N VAL A 360 -9.71 -13.97 -1.52
CA VAL A 360 -8.44 -13.27 -1.61
C VAL A 360 -8.16 -12.63 -0.25
N SER A 361 -7.03 -12.99 0.35
CA SER A 361 -6.60 -12.46 1.64
C SER A 361 -5.33 -11.65 1.48
N GLY A 362 -5.26 -10.49 2.13
CA GLY A 362 -4.14 -9.56 2.07
C GLY A 362 -3.91 -8.87 3.42
N ARG A 363 -2.85 -8.08 3.52
CA ARG A 363 -2.44 -7.45 4.79
C ARG A 363 -3.27 -6.26 5.19
N GLY A 364 -3.84 -5.53 4.23
CA GLY A 364 -4.62 -4.33 4.49
C GLY A 364 -5.56 -3.96 3.35
N GLU A 365 -6.35 -2.93 3.58
CA GLU A 365 -7.33 -2.43 2.60
C GLU A 365 -6.64 -1.92 1.33
N LEU A 366 -5.54 -1.16 1.50
CA LEU A 366 -4.79 -0.62 0.37
C LEU A 366 -4.14 -1.72 -0.46
N HIS A 367 -3.61 -2.77 0.17
CA HIS A 367 -2.98 -3.89 -0.52
C HIS A 367 -3.97 -4.58 -1.48
N ILE A 368 -5.20 -4.85 -1.01
CA ILE A 368 -6.23 -5.51 -1.84
C ILE A 368 -6.81 -4.52 -2.88
N SER A 369 -7.02 -3.24 -2.52
CA SER A 369 -7.56 -2.25 -3.46
C SER A 369 -6.60 -1.95 -4.61
N VAL A 370 -5.29 -1.96 -4.37
CA VAL A 370 -4.25 -1.86 -5.41
C VAL A 370 -4.35 -3.02 -6.40
N LEU A 371 -4.52 -4.25 -5.91
CA LEU A 371 -4.72 -5.41 -6.77
C LEU A 371 -5.97 -5.25 -7.66
N ILE A 372 -7.09 -4.86 -7.05
CA ILE A 372 -8.36 -4.66 -7.79
C ILE A 372 -8.20 -3.56 -8.85
N GLU A 373 -7.55 -2.45 -8.51
CA GLU A 373 -7.36 -1.34 -9.44
C GLU A 373 -6.40 -1.69 -10.59
N ASN A 374 -5.34 -2.46 -10.32
CA ASN A 374 -4.47 -2.99 -11.37
C ASN A 374 -5.26 -3.89 -12.33
N MET A 375 -6.05 -4.83 -11.80
CA MET A 375 -6.90 -5.71 -12.61
C MET A 375 -7.91 -4.90 -13.45
N ARG A 376 -8.52 -3.86 -12.86
CA ARG A 376 -9.43 -2.95 -13.55
C ARG A 376 -8.76 -2.31 -14.77
N ARG A 377 -7.54 -1.78 -14.61
CA ARG A 377 -6.76 -1.14 -15.68
C ARG A 377 -6.28 -2.12 -16.75
N GLU A 378 -6.04 -3.36 -16.36
CA GLU A 378 -5.73 -4.46 -17.30
C GLU A 378 -6.94 -4.91 -18.13
N GLY A 379 -8.15 -4.45 -17.80
CA GLY A 379 -9.38 -4.74 -18.53
C GLY A 379 -10.21 -5.89 -17.96
N TYR A 380 -10.03 -6.22 -16.68
CA TYR A 380 -10.88 -7.19 -15.98
C TYR A 380 -12.18 -6.57 -15.50
N GLU A 381 -13.25 -7.37 -15.53
CA GLU A 381 -14.49 -7.10 -14.81
C GLU A 381 -14.66 -8.12 -13.68
N LEU A 382 -14.94 -7.63 -12.49
CA LEU A 382 -15.17 -8.47 -11.32
C LEU A 382 -16.18 -7.80 -10.36
N ALA A 383 -16.71 -8.56 -9.44
CA ALA A 383 -17.47 -8.02 -8.33
C ALA A 383 -16.82 -8.45 -7.02
N VAL A 384 -16.67 -7.54 -6.07
CA VAL A 384 -15.98 -7.80 -4.81
C VAL A 384 -16.90 -7.59 -3.61
N SER A 385 -16.72 -8.44 -2.59
CA SER A 385 -17.47 -8.33 -1.35
C SER A 385 -16.84 -7.27 -0.42
N LYS A 386 -17.55 -6.96 0.66
CA LYS A 386 -16.99 -6.20 1.77
C LYS A 386 -15.72 -6.89 2.31
N PRO A 387 -14.67 -6.12 2.68
CA PRO A 387 -13.53 -6.68 3.38
C PRO A 387 -13.92 -7.20 4.76
N GLU A 388 -13.44 -8.40 5.10
CA GLU A 388 -13.65 -9.06 6.38
C GLU A 388 -12.31 -9.28 7.07
N VAL A 389 -12.23 -8.95 8.36
CA VAL A 389 -11.03 -9.21 9.16
C VAL A 389 -10.93 -10.70 9.47
N ILE A 390 -9.74 -11.25 9.29
CA ILE A 390 -9.46 -12.66 9.59
C ILE A 390 -9.37 -12.82 11.10
N LEU A 391 -10.24 -13.67 11.65
CA LEU A 391 -10.24 -14.01 13.07
C LEU A 391 -9.38 -15.26 13.30
N HIS A 392 -8.55 -15.22 14.32
CA HIS A 392 -7.73 -16.35 14.75
C HIS A 392 -8.36 -17.08 15.96
N LYS A 393 -7.75 -18.18 16.36
CA LYS A 393 -8.07 -18.86 17.62
C LYS A 393 -6.82 -18.91 18.49
N ASP A 394 -6.98 -18.60 19.77
CA ASP A 394 -5.91 -18.76 20.75
C ASP A 394 -5.63 -20.26 21.04
N GLU A 395 -4.64 -20.53 21.88
CA GLU A 395 -4.28 -21.89 22.29
C GLU A 395 -5.43 -22.64 22.97
N ASN A 396 -6.40 -21.93 23.53
CA ASN A 396 -7.59 -22.48 24.19
C ASN A 396 -8.79 -22.64 23.24
N GLY A 397 -8.65 -22.24 21.97
CA GLY A 397 -9.69 -22.31 20.95
C GLY A 397 -10.69 -21.13 20.98
N HIS A 398 -10.45 -20.09 21.78
CA HIS A 398 -11.29 -18.88 21.78
C HIS A 398 -10.97 -18.00 20.57
N LYS A 399 -11.99 -17.33 20.07
CA LYS A 399 -11.82 -16.38 18.98
C LYS A 399 -11.04 -15.14 19.45
N VAL A 400 -9.96 -14.82 18.74
CA VAL A 400 -9.18 -13.59 18.90
C VAL A 400 -9.20 -12.79 17.61
N GLU A 401 -9.11 -11.47 17.76
CA GLU A 401 -9.10 -10.53 16.64
C GLU A 401 -7.88 -9.61 16.72
N PRO A 402 -7.36 -9.17 15.55
CA PRO A 402 -6.27 -8.24 15.52
C PRO A 402 -6.71 -6.87 16.07
N ILE A 403 -5.84 -6.31 16.90
CA ILE A 403 -6.00 -4.98 17.52
C ILE A 403 -4.97 -4.05 16.94
N GLU A 404 -5.39 -2.85 16.61
CA GLU A 404 -4.51 -1.80 16.14
C GLU A 404 -4.36 -0.69 17.18
N GLU A 405 -3.17 -0.18 17.28
CA GLU A 405 -2.92 1.12 17.87
C GLU A 405 -3.25 2.20 16.81
N VAL A 406 -4.05 3.15 17.22
CA VAL A 406 -4.55 4.24 16.39
C VAL A 406 -4.08 5.55 16.97
N VAL A 407 -3.28 6.29 16.22
CA VAL A 407 -2.82 7.63 16.59
C VAL A 407 -3.52 8.64 15.70
N CYS A 408 -4.32 9.50 16.30
CA CYS A 408 -4.99 10.61 15.63
C CYS A 408 -4.34 11.92 16.08
N LEU A 409 -3.91 12.74 15.14
CA LEU A 409 -3.49 14.12 15.37
C LEU A 409 -4.46 15.03 14.64
N ALA A 410 -5.15 15.93 15.32
CA ALA A 410 -6.13 16.83 14.71
C ALA A 410 -6.32 18.11 15.54
N PRO A 411 -6.81 19.21 14.95
CA PRO A 411 -7.24 20.38 15.70
C PRO A 411 -8.20 20.02 16.83
N GLU A 412 -8.09 20.72 17.96
CA GLU A 412 -8.85 20.44 19.20
C GLU A 412 -10.37 20.36 18.96
N GLU A 413 -10.91 21.21 18.08
CA GLU A 413 -12.34 21.25 17.75
C GLU A 413 -12.93 19.93 17.24
N TYR A 414 -12.11 19.04 16.63
CA TYR A 414 -12.55 17.75 16.10
C TYR A 414 -12.38 16.60 17.10
N SER A 415 -11.68 16.81 18.21
CA SER A 415 -11.33 15.77 19.20
C SER A 415 -12.55 15.01 19.72
N GLY A 416 -13.61 15.71 20.07
CA GLY A 416 -14.85 15.10 20.57
C GLY A 416 -15.54 14.18 19.55
N THR A 417 -15.51 14.52 18.27
CA THR A 417 -16.07 13.70 17.19
C THR A 417 -15.25 12.43 17.01
N ILE A 418 -13.91 12.55 17.00
CA ILE A 418 -12.95 11.42 16.85
C ILE A 418 -13.14 10.43 18.00
N ILE A 419 -13.13 10.93 19.25
CA ILE A 419 -13.29 10.11 20.46
C ILE A 419 -14.63 9.36 20.43
N ASN A 420 -15.72 10.03 20.09
CA ASN A 420 -17.04 9.39 20.03
C ASN A 420 -17.07 8.26 18.98
N LYS A 421 -16.53 8.52 17.79
CA LYS A 421 -16.48 7.52 16.71
C LYS A 421 -15.62 6.32 17.05
N LEU A 422 -14.46 6.51 17.68
CA LEU A 422 -13.60 5.41 18.11
C LEU A 422 -14.22 4.57 19.23
N ASN A 423 -14.91 5.21 20.19
CA ASN A 423 -15.63 4.52 21.26
C ASN A 423 -16.78 3.64 20.70
N LEU A 424 -17.54 4.12 19.71
CA LEU A 424 -18.58 3.34 19.03
C LEU A 424 -17.99 2.10 18.31
N ARG A 425 -16.73 2.16 17.89
CA ARG A 425 -15.96 1.09 17.23
C ARG A 425 -15.23 0.16 18.21
N LYS A 426 -15.60 0.20 19.51
CA LYS A 426 -14.96 -0.60 20.57
C LYS A 426 -13.49 -0.25 20.81
N GLY A 427 -13.07 0.95 20.44
CA GLY A 427 -11.76 1.48 20.79
C GLY A 427 -11.65 1.81 22.28
N VAL A 428 -10.44 1.73 22.80
CA VAL A 428 -10.07 2.08 24.17
C VAL A 428 -9.00 3.14 24.12
N MET A 429 -9.27 4.30 24.70
CA MET A 429 -8.29 5.39 24.78
C MET A 429 -7.12 4.98 25.67
N GLN A 430 -5.92 5.19 25.18
CA GLN A 430 -4.67 4.93 25.89
C GLN A 430 -4.05 6.22 26.41
N ASP A 431 -4.02 7.25 25.57
CA ASP A 431 -3.42 8.53 25.91
C ASP A 431 -4.07 9.69 25.14
N MET A 432 -3.97 10.90 25.68
CA MET A 432 -4.40 12.13 25.03
C MET A 432 -3.52 13.29 25.51
N SER A 433 -2.89 13.97 24.58
CA SER A 433 -2.07 15.16 24.83
C SER A 433 -2.47 16.29 23.88
N GLU A 434 -2.34 17.52 24.36
CA GLU A 434 -2.63 18.72 23.60
C GLU A 434 -1.37 19.57 23.47
N GLU A 435 -1.06 19.99 22.26
CA GLU A 435 0.08 20.84 21.97
C GLU A 435 -0.25 21.80 20.81
N ASN A 436 -0.03 23.09 21.02
CA ASN A 436 -0.20 24.15 20.01
C ASN A 436 -1.57 24.18 19.31
N GLY A 437 -2.67 23.81 20.03
CA GLY A 437 -4.03 23.77 19.49
C GLY A 437 -4.34 22.52 18.67
N TYR A 438 -3.42 21.55 18.64
CA TYR A 438 -3.64 20.20 18.13
C TYR A 438 -3.73 19.21 19.28
N VAL A 439 -4.56 18.19 19.10
CA VAL A 439 -4.70 17.11 20.07
C VAL A 439 -4.20 15.82 19.44
N LYS A 440 -3.26 15.17 20.12
CA LYS A 440 -2.81 13.81 19.82
C LYS A 440 -3.63 12.84 20.68
N ILE A 441 -4.33 11.93 20.04
CA ILE A 441 -5.19 10.94 20.69
C ILE A 441 -4.69 9.54 20.31
N VAL A 442 -4.40 8.72 21.30
CA VAL A 442 -3.92 7.34 21.12
C VAL A 442 -4.99 6.37 21.58
N TYR A 443 -5.40 5.46 20.71
CA TYR A 443 -6.38 4.42 20.95
C TYR A 443 -5.83 3.04 20.64
N THR A 444 -6.38 2.02 21.29
CA THR A 444 -6.35 0.64 20.79
C THR A 444 -7.76 0.24 20.34
N ALA A 445 -7.89 -0.28 19.14
CA ALA A 445 -9.20 -0.63 18.59
C ALA A 445 -9.11 -1.89 17.70
N PRO A 446 -10.20 -2.71 17.63
CA PRO A 446 -10.24 -3.85 16.72
C PRO A 446 -10.14 -3.41 15.26
N THR A 447 -9.29 -4.08 14.47
CA THR A 447 -9.11 -3.78 13.04
C THR A 447 -10.43 -3.70 12.28
N ARG A 448 -11.39 -4.60 12.56
CA ARG A 448 -12.72 -4.58 11.90
C ARG A 448 -13.56 -3.34 12.26
N GLY A 449 -13.31 -2.71 13.39
CA GLY A 449 -13.94 -1.43 13.75
C GLY A 449 -13.36 -0.25 13.02
N LEU A 450 -12.13 -0.38 12.54
CA LEU A 450 -11.39 0.68 11.85
C LEU A 450 -11.56 0.66 10.32
N LEU A 451 -12.24 -0.36 9.79
CA LEU A 451 -12.61 -0.39 8.37
C LEU A 451 -13.48 0.83 8.06
N GLY A 452 -13.08 1.60 7.05
CA GLY A 452 -13.74 2.84 6.65
C GLY A 452 -13.51 4.06 7.56
N PHE A 453 -12.81 3.90 8.67
CA PHE A 453 -12.58 5.01 9.61
C PHE A 453 -11.68 6.11 9.02
N ARG A 454 -10.75 5.77 8.13
CA ARG A 454 -9.84 6.74 7.52
C ARG A 454 -10.59 7.81 6.71
N SER A 455 -11.51 7.39 5.86
CA SER A 455 -12.31 8.32 5.04
C SER A 455 -13.21 9.19 5.89
N GLU A 456 -13.82 8.62 6.94
CA GLU A 456 -14.61 9.39 7.88
C GLU A 456 -13.76 10.40 8.65
N PHE A 457 -12.58 9.99 9.12
CA PHE A 457 -11.67 10.87 9.85
C PHE A 457 -11.21 12.06 9.00
N ILE A 458 -10.81 11.81 7.75
CA ILE A 458 -10.42 12.88 6.82
C ILE A 458 -11.57 13.85 6.57
N ASN A 459 -12.79 13.35 6.39
CA ASN A 459 -13.97 14.19 6.21
C ASN A 459 -14.30 15.00 7.47
N ASP A 460 -14.25 14.39 8.64
CA ASP A 460 -14.55 15.05 9.92
C ASP A 460 -13.54 16.14 10.29
N THR A 461 -12.29 15.95 9.91
CA THR A 461 -11.18 16.89 10.14
C THR A 461 -10.95 17.84 8.96
N HIS A 462 -11.79 17.82 7.92
CA HIS A 462 -11.65 18.60 6.69
C HIS A 462 -10.26 18.46 6.01
N GLY A 463 -9.60 17.30 6.24
CA GLY A 463 -8.26 17.03 5.73
C GLY A 463 -7.11 17.57 6.59
N GLU A 464 -7.39 18.25 7.70
CA GLU A 464 -6.38 18.83 8.58
C GLU A 464 -5.80 17.81 9.59
N GLY A 465 -6.45 16.64 9.74
CA GLY A 465 -6.02 15.60 10.67
C GLY A 465 -5.11 14.55 10.05
N THR A 466 -4.22 14.00 10.85
CA THR A 466 -3.36 12.86 10.50
C THR A 466 -3.80 11.62 11.27
N LEU A 467 -3.98 10.50 10.56
CA LEU A 467 -4.39 9.21 11.12
C LEU A 467 -3.33 8.16 10.81
N VAL A 468 -2.82 7.51 11.84
CA VAL A 468 -1.88 6.40 11.72
C VAL A 468 -2.42 5.19 12.46
N ARG A 469 -2.28 4.02 11.86
CA ARG A 469 -2.75 2.74 12.38
C ARG A 469 -1.63 1.71 12.27
N ARG A 470 -1.45 0.90 13.30
CA ARG A 470 -0.53 -0.26 13.27
C ARG A 470 -1.10 -1.41 14.08
N ILE A 471 -0.88 -2.65 13.67
CA ILE A 471 -1.26 -3.82 14.45
C ILE A 471 -0.38 -3.86 15.70
N SER A 472 -1.02 -3.93 16.88
CA SER A 472 -0.36 -4.03 18.18
C SER A 472 -0.38 -5.44 18.77
N GLY A 473 -1.24 -6.32 18.24
CA GLY A 473 -1.37 -7.69 18.71
C GLY A 473 -2.76 -8.27 18.47
N TYR A 474 -3.09 -9.32 19.21
CA TYR A 474 -4.38 -10.00 19.16
C TYR A 474 -5.04 -10.01 20.53
N GLU A 475 -6.33 -9.70 20.61
CA GLU A 475 -7.13 -9.74 21.84
C GLU A 475 -8.39 -10.57 21.63
N PRO A 476 -9.06 -11.00 22.73
CA PRO A 476 -10.34 -11.68 22.63
C PRO A 476 -11.37 -10.85 21.85
N TYR A 477 -12.20 -11.53 21.05
CA TYR A 477 -13.23 -10.91 20.24
C TYR A 477 -14.16 -10.00 21.05
N LYS A 478 -14.21 -8.70 20.73
CA LYS A 478 -14.93 -7.65 21.47
C LYS A 478 -16.45 -7.57 21.18
N GLY A 479 -17.02 -8.60 20.55
CA GLY A 479 -18.46 -8.61 20.22
C GLY A 479 -18.79 -7.84 18.95
N GLU A 480 -20.05 -7.73 18.59
CA GLU A 480 -20.49 -7.05 17.37
C GLU A 480 -20.20 -5.55 17.40
N ILE A 481 -19.80 -5.00 16.25
CA ILE A 481 -19.62 -3.56 16.01
C ILE A 481 -20.70 -3.14 15.03
N ALA A 482 -21.34 -1.99 15.31
CA ALA A 482 -22.36 -1.44 14.45
C ALA A 482 -21.80 -1.19 13.03
N GLN A 483 -22.50 -1.73 12.04
CA GLN A 483 -22.23 -1.44 10.64
C GLN A 483 -22.96 -0.18 10.19
N ARG A 484 -22.86 0.19 8.89
CA ARG A 484 -23.64 1.29 8.31
C ARG A 484 -25.12 1.15 8.68
N MET A 485 -25.67 2.19 9.30
CA MET A 485 -27.07 2.20 9.75
C MET A 485 -28.02 2.65 8.64
N GLU A 486 -27.56 3.49 7.71
CA GLU A 486 -28.38 4.02 6.64
C GLU A 486 -28.64 2.95 5.57
N GLY A 487 -29.86 2.93 5.06
CA GLY A 487 -30.26 2.03 4.00
C GLY A 487 -29.77 2.47 2.62
N ALA A 488 -29.93 1.60 1.64
CA ALA A 488 -29.65 1.85 0.24
C ALA A 488 -30.93 2.19 -0.57
N MET A 489 -30.81 3.03 -1.58
CA MET A 489 -31.82 3.20 -2.62
C MET A 489 -31.51 2.25 -3.77
N ILE A 490 -32.37 1.26 -3.98
CA ILE A 490 -32.15 0.15 -4.91
C ILE A 490 -33.04 0.34 -6.14
N SER A 491 -32.45 0.30 -7.34
CA SER A 491 -33.23 0.36 -8.58
C SER A 491 -34.08 -0.89 -8.76
N THR A 492 -35.34 -0.71 -9.11
CA THR A 492 -36.31 -1.80 -9.48
C THR A 492 -36.39 -2.04 -10.97
N GLU A 493 -35.71 -1.24 -11.78
CA GLU A 493 -35.86 -1.27 -13.24
C GLU A 493 -34.48 -1.18 -13.92
N THR A 494 -34.42 -1.66 -15.16
CA THR A 494 -33.25 -1.55 -16.02
C THR A 494 -33.53 -0.54 -17.14
N GLY A 495 -32.62 0.44 -17.30
CA GLY A 495 -32.74 1.50 -18.32
C GLY A 495 -31.89 2.72 -17.96
N GLU A 496 -32.24 3.89 -18.46
CA GLU A 496 -31.53 5.14 -18.18
C GLU A 496 -32.25 5.98 -17.10
N ALA A 497 -31.49 6.49 -16.15
CA ALA A 497 -32.03 7.31 -15.07
C ALA A 497 -32.57 8.66 -15.59
N MET A 498 -33.81 8.99 -15.24
CA MET A 498 -34.48 10.21 -15.69
C MET A 498 -34.36 11.34 -14.69
N THR A 499 -34.08 12.55 -15.16
CA THR A 499 -33.94 13.77 -14.33
C THR A 499 -35.11 13.95 -13.37
N TYR A 500 -36.34 13.77 -13.83
CA TYR A 500 -37.54 13.90 -13.00
C TYR A 500 -37.61 12.88 -11.87
N ALA A 501 -37.22 11.63 -12.12
CA ALA A 501 -37.17 10.59 -11.10
C ALA A 501 -36.12 10.94 -10.04
N LEU A 502 -34.89 11.32 -10.46
CA LEU A 502 -33.80 11.67 -9.57
C LEU A 502 -34.13 12.90 -8.72
N TRP A 503 -34.80 13.90 -9.31
CA TRP A 503 -35.25 15.10 -8.60
C TRP A 503 -36.20 14.75 -7.42
N ASN A 504 -37.09 13.79 -7.61
CA ASN A 504 -37.97 13.32 -6.52
C ASN A 504 -37.23 12.39 -5.51
N LEU A 505 -36.18 11.69 -5.97
CA LEU A 505 -35.45 10.75 -5.10
C LEU A 505 -34.44 11.45 -4.20
N GLN A 506 -33.89 12.61 -4.59
CA GLN A 506 -32.94 13.37 -3.76
C GLN A 506 -33.55 13.83 -2.42
N GLU A 507 -34.87 13.95 -2.31
CA GLU A 507 -35.55 14.25 -1.02
C GLU A 507 -35.48 13.08 -0.04
N ARG A 508 -35.18 11.85 -0.54
CA ARG A 508 -35.13 10.62 0.27
C ARG A 508 -33.72 10.25 0.71
N GLY A 509 -32.71 10.97 0.23
CA GLY A 509 -31.33 10.73 0.57
C GLY A 509 -30.36 11.20 -0.51
N GLN A 510 -29.11 10.80 -0.40
CA GLN A 510 -28.02 11.21 -1.29
C GLN A 510 -27.94 10.28 -2.52
N LEU A 511 -27.91 10.86 -3.70
CA LEU A 511 -27.77 10.10 -4.97
C LEU A 511 -26.31 9.80 -5.29
N PHE A 512 -26.07 8.67 -5.97
CA PHE A 512 -24.76 8.23 -6.47
C PHE A 512 -24.64 8.30 -7.99
N ILE A 513 -25.74 8.61 -8.68
CA ILE A 513 -25.80 8.64 -10.14
C ILE A 513 -26.32 9.98 -10.65
N SER A 514 -25.92 10.31 -11.86
CA SER A 514 -26.41 11.47 -12.62
C SER A 514 -27.59 11.10 -13.54
N PRO A 515 -28.35 12.07 -14.07
CA PRO A 515 -29.27 11.82 -15.17
C PRO A 515 -28.60 11.13 -16.36
N GLN A 516 -29.36 10.29 -17.07
CA GLN A 516 -28.92 9.48 -18.21
C GLN A 516 -27.88 8.38 -17.87
N THR A 517 -27.57 8.17 -16.58
CA THR A 517 -26.74 7.04 -16.18
C THR A 517 -27.51 5.73 -16.39
N PRO A 518 -26.93 4.73 -17.10
CA PRO A 518 -27.51 3.41 -17.23
C PRO A 518 -27.60 2.72 -15.86
N VAL A 519 -28.75 2.13 -15.55
CA VAL A 519 -29.03 1.41 -14.32
C VAL A 519 -29.66 0.08 -14.60
N TYR A 520 -29.56 -0.86 -13.68
CA TYR A 520 -30.23 -2.15 -13.74
C TYR A 520 -30.92 -2.50 -12.42
N GLU A 521 -31.86 -3.45 -12.44
CA GLU A 521 -32.54 -3.95 -11.25
C GLU A 521 -31.53 -4.50 -10.24
N GLY A 522 -31.61 -4.04 -8.99
CA GLY A 522 -30.68 -4.41 -7.92
C GLY A 522 -29.42 -3.52 -7.80
N MET A 523 -29.20 -2.59 -8.74
CA MET A 523 -28.16 -1.59 -8.62
C MET A 523 -28.51 -0.57 -7.54
N ILE A 524 -27.54 -0.20 -6.70
CA ILE A 524 -27.69 0.85 -5.68
C ILE A 524 -27.37 2.19 -6.31
N ILE A 525 -28.35 3.09 -6.25
CA ILE A 525 -28.30 4.40 -6.91
C ILE A 525 -28.22 5.57 -5.93
N GLY A 526 -28.26 5.28 -4.62
CA GLY A 526 -28.17 6.29 -3.58
C GLY A 526 -28.22 5.69 -2.18
N GLN A 527 -27.94 6.55 -1.19
CA GLN A 527 -28.07 6.27 0.24
C GLN A 527 -29.41 6.82 0.72
N SER A 528 -30.16 6.01 1.45
CA SER A 528 -31.42 6.42 2.07
C SER A 528 -31.15 7.26 3.33
N SER A 529 -31.93 8.30 3.57
CA SER A 529 -31.91 9.04 4.85
C SER A 529 -32.54 8.24 6.02
N LYS A 530 -33.07 7.05 5.75
CA LYS A 530 -33.67 6.15 6.74
C LYS A 530 -32.82 4.88 6.87
N ASN A 531 -32.92 4.24 8.03
CA ASN A 531 -32.21 2.98 8.34
C ASN A 531 -32.80 1.74 7.63
N ILE A 532 -33.42 1.93 6.49
CA ILE A 532 -34.05 0.87 5.69
C ILE A 532 -33.73 1.05 4.21
N ASP A 533 -33.56 -0.06 3.53
CA ASP A 533 -33.45 -0.10 2.07
C ASP A 533 -34.77 0.33 1.41
N LEU A 534 -34.65 1.10 0.36
CA LEU A 534 -35.77 1.61 -0.43
C LEU A 534 -35.69 1.11 -1.86
N ASP A 535 -36.67 0.31 -2.25
CA ASP A 535 -36.85 -0.06 -3.67
C ASP A 535 -37.44 1.14 -4.41
N VAL A 536 -36.71 1.67 -5.40
CA VAL A 536 -37.06 2.90 -6.13
C VAL A 536 -37.01 2.70 -7.64
N ASN A 537 -37.81 3.46 -8.37
CA ASN A 537 -37.80 3.44 -9.83
C ASN A 537 -37.19 4.75 -10.37
N PRO A 538 -35.91 4.71 -10.86
CA PRO A 538 -35.21 5.88 -11.39
C PRO A 538 -35.61 6.24 -12.84
N LEU A 539 -36.45 5.45 -13.50
CA LEU A 539 -36.87 5.64 -14.89
C LEU A 539 -38.19 6.42 -15.03
N LYS A 540 -38.84 6.77 -13.91
CA LYS A 540 -40.14 7.46 -13.97
C LYS A 540 -39.99 8.84 -14.64
N ASN A 541 -40.78 9.02 -15.70
CA ASN A 541 -40.85 10.32 -16.39
C ASN A 541 -42.05 11.13 -15.87
N LYS A 542 -41.97 12.46 -16.05
CA LYS A 542 -43.10 13.37 -15.75
C LYS A 542 -44.28 12.96 -16.63
N LYS A 543 -45.45 12.61 -16.05
CA LYS A 543 -46.64 12.39 -16.84
C LYS A 543 -47.04 13.69 -17.53
N LEU A 544 -47.09 13.69 -18.84
CA LEU A 544 -47.63 14.81 -19.60
C LEU A 544 -49.13 14.90 -19.33
N THR A 545 -49.55 15.85 -18.52
CA THR A 545 -50.96 16.20 -18.38
C THR A 545 -51.35 17.19 -19.49
N ALA A 546 -52.52 16.97 -20.13
CA ALA A 546 -53.00 17.79 -21.24
C ALA A 546 -53.35 19.26 -20.87
N ILE A 547 -53.30 19.61 -19.60
CA ILE A 547 -53.55 20.97 -19.10
C ILE A 547 -52.22 21.68 -18.92
N ARG A 548 -51.86 22.51 -19.92
CA ARG A 548 -50.83 23.53 -19.74
C ARG A 548 -51.38 24.63 -18.83
N SER A 549 -51.17 24.54 -17.52
CA SER A 549 -51.19 25.72 -16.70
C SER A 549 -49.94 26.53 -17.07
N SER A 550 -50.10 27.76 -17.47
CA SER A 550 -49.06 28.75 -17.82
C SER A 550 -48.32 29.26 -16.57
N GLY A 551 -47.96 28.36 -15.65
CA GLY A 551 -47.23 28.62 -14.43
C GLY A 551 -45.90 27.94 -14.48
N ARG A 552 -44.84 28.72 -14.50
CA ARG A 552 -43.42 28.47 -14.24
C ARG A 552 -43.04 26.97 -14.20
N ASP A 553 -42.39 26.47 -15.24
CA ASP A 553 -41.55 25.31 -15.12
C ASP A 553 -40.45 25.67 -14.12
N GLU A 554 -40.60 25.25 -12.88
CA GLU A 554 -39.51 25.34 -11.88
C GLU A 554 -38.36 24.51 -12.41
N ALA A 555 -37.18 25.14 -12.51
CA ALA A 555 -35.96 24.44 -12.89
C ALA A 555 -35.72 23.30 -11.88
N MET A 556 -35.65 22.06 -12.38
CA MET A 556 -35.34 20.89 -11.56
C MET A 556 -33.85 20.92 -11.22
N LEU A 557 -33.51 21.51 -10.06
CA LEU A 557 -32.16 21.53 -9.54
C LEU A 557 -31.86 20.19 -8.88
N LEU A 558 -30.81 19.53 -9.35
CA LEU A 558 -30.28 18.31 -8.75
C LEU A 558 -29.04 18.66 -7.95
N THR A 559 -28.95 18.11 -6.75
CA THR A 559 -27.71 18.11 -5.97
C THR A 559 -26.67 17.22 -6.68
N PRO A 560 -25.38 17.60 -6.71
CA PRO A 560 -24.34 16.75 -7.28
C PRO A 560 -24.35 15.37 -6.62
N PRO A 561 -24.28 14.28 -7.40
CA PRO A 561 -24.22 12.94 -6.84
C PRO A 561 -22.88 12.70 -6.16
N LYS A 562 -22.86 11.84 -5.15
CA LYS A 562 -21.62 11.32 -4.59
C LYS A 562 -21.06 10.25 -5.54
N ILE A 563 -19.88 10.52 -6.09
CA ILE A 563 -19.15 9.55 -6.91
C ILE A 563 -18.13 8.88 -6.00
N PHE A 564 -18.16 7.56 -5.94
CA PHE A 564 -17.26 6.77 -5.12
C PHE A 564 -15.95 6.45 -5.85
N SER A 565 -14.82 6.58 -5.14
CA SER A 565 -13.62 5.83 -5.45
C SER A 565 -13.82 4.35 -5.13
N LEU A 566 -12.87 3.49 -5.53
CA LEU A 566 -12.94 2.06 -5.19
C LEU A 566 -12.94 1.85 -3.67
N GLU A 567 -12.04 2.51 -2.96
CA GLU A 567 -11.90 2.44 -1.51
C GLU A 567 -13.18 2.87 -0.81
N GLU A 568 -13.70 4.04 -1.15
CA GLU A 568 -14.96 4.54 -0.58
C GLU A 568 -16.14 3.59 -0.83
N ALA A 569 -16.19 2.95 -2.00
CA ALA A 569 -17.23 1.97 -2.32
C ALA A 569 -17.11 0.71 -1.44
N LEU A 570 -15.88 0.21 -1.23
CA LEU A 570 -15.59 -0.95 -0.38
C LEU A 570 -15.92 -0.68 1.09
N GLU A 571 -15.63 0.53 1.57
CA GLU A 571 -15.96 0.98 2.92
C GLU A 571 -17.47 1.13 3.13
N TRP A 572 -18.18 1.61 2.09
CA TRP A 572 -19.60 1.92 2.17
C TRP A 572 -20.50 0.69 2.19
N ILE A 573 -20.15 -0.39 1.47
CA ILE A 573 -21.01 -1.56 1.30
C ILE A 573 -21.25 -2.36 2.59
N ASN A 574 -22.42 -3.00 2.67
CA ASN A 574 -22.76 -3.99 3.69
C ASN A 574 -22.55 -5.42 3.18
N ASP A 575 -22.72 -6.41 4.09
CA ASP A 575 -22.48 -7.85 3.80
C ASP A 575 -23.33 -8.42 2.67
N ASP A 576 -24.51 -7.83 2.41
CA ASP A 576 -25.43 -8.24 1.36
C ASP A 576 -25.23 -7.49 0.03
N GLU A 577 -24.16 -6.70 -0.05
CA GLU A 577 -23.83 -5.85 -1.19
C GLU A 577 -22.50 -6.28 -1.82
N LEU A 578 -22.29 -5.85 -3.07
CA LEU A 578 -21.05 -6.04 -3.82
C LEU A 578 -20.68 -4.75 -4.54
N VAL A 579 -19.38 -4.51 -4.68
CA VAL A 579 -18.85 -3.51 -5.60
C VAL A 579 -18.56 -4.17 -6.94
N GLU A 580 -19.23 -3.73 -7.99
CA GLU A 580 -18.95 -4.11 -9.37
C GLU A 580 -17.86 -3.20 -9.91
N VAL A 581 -16.73 -3.79 -10.26
CA VAL A 581 -15.54 -3.10 -10.77
C VAL A 581 -15.38 -3.42 -12.25
N THR A 582 -15.42 -2.39 -13.08
CA THR A 582 -15.21 -2.50 -14.53
C THR A 582 -14.19 -1.44 -14.97
N PRO A 583 -13.55 -1.58 -16.15
CA PRO A 583 -12.63 -0.56 -16.66
C PRO A 583 -13.21 0.87 -16.64
N ASP A 584 -14.49 1.02 -16.97
CA ASP A 584 -15.13 2.33 -17.15
C ASP A 584 -15.86 2.83 -15.90
N ALA A 585 -16.26 1.95 -14.97
CA ALA A 585 -17.12 2.34 -13.86
C ALA A 585 -16.97 1.46 -12.62
N ILE A 586 -17.18 2.09 -11.46
CA ILE A 586 -17.39 1.43 -10.17
C ILE A 586 -18.87 1.59 -9.83
N ARG A 587 -19.57 0.47 -9.59
CA ARG A 587 -20.98 0.45 -9.24
C ARG A 587 -21.21 -0.37 -8.00
N ILE A 588 -22.22 -0.03 -7.24
CA ILE A 588 -22.60 -0.80 -6.05
C ILE A 588 -23.92 -1.52 -6.36
N ARG A 589 -24.05 -2.78 -5.96
CA ARG A 589 -25.26 -3.56 -6.15
C ARG A 589 -25.56 -4.50 -4.99
N LYS A 590 -26.80 -4.92 -4.88
CA LYS A 590 -27.16 -6.03 -3.98
C LYS A 590 -26.67 -7.37 -4.54
N LYS A 591 -26.34 -8.33 -3.65
CA LYS A 591 -26.03 -9.73 -4.03
C LYS A 591 -27.22 -10.36 -4.76
N GLY A 592 -28.42 -10.21 -4.21
CA GLY A 592 -29.67 -10.57 -4.88
C GLY A 592 -30.19 -9.39 -5.71
N LEU A 593 -30.23 -9.52 -7.03
CA LEU A 593 -30.67 -8.44 -7.91
C LEU A 593 -32.18 -8.19 -7.78
N THR A 594 -32.97 -9.22 -7.85
CA THR A 594 -34.43 -9.08 -7.72
C THR A 594 -34.86 -9.04 -6.24
N ALA A 595 -36.03 -8.44 -5.98
CA ALA A 595 -36.62 -8.44 -4.64
C ALA A 595 -36.87 -9.87 -4.10
N LEU A 596 -37.13 -10.83 -4.99
CA LEU A 596 -37.31 -12.24 -4.61
C LEU A 596 -36.00 -12.87 -4.16
N ASP A 597 -34.91 -12.62 -4.91
CA ASP A 597 -33.55 -13.12 -4.55
C ASP A 597 -33.09 -12.57 -3.19
N ARG A 598 -33.30 -11.28 -2.94
CA ARG A 598 -32.98 -10.66 -1.65
C ARG A 598 -33.74 -11.32 -0.49
N ARG A 599 -35.04 -11.61 -0.66
CA ARG A 599 -35.84 -12.32 0.36
C ARG A 599 -35.36 -13.74 0.58
N ASN A 600 -34.96 -14.45 -0.47
CA ASN A 600 -34.42 -15.82 -0.38
C ASN A 600 -33.09 -15.84 0.36
N LEU A 601 -32.17 -14.95 0.03
CA LEU A 601 -30.88 -14.80 0.73
C LEU A 601 -31.08 -14.48 2.22
N TYR A 602 -32.00 -13.58 2.55
CA TYR A 602 -32.32 -13.26 3.94
C TYR A 602 -32.84 -14.49 4.71
N ARG A 603 -33.77 -15.29 4.10
CA ARG A 603 -34.26 -16.53 4.71
C ARG A 603 -33.14 -17.55 4.93
N GLN A 604 -32.24 -17.71 3.97
CA GLN A 604 -31.08 -18.61 4.11
C GLN A 604 -30.16 -18.18 5.27
N LYS A 605 -29.89 -16.89 5.41
CA LYS A 605 -29.08 -16.36 6.53
C LYS A 605 -29.73 -16.62 7.88
N MET A 606 -31.05 -16.43 8.00
CA MET A 606 -31.80 -16.69 9.24
C MET A 606 -31.87 -18.18 9.61
N ASN A 607 -31.83 -19.08 8.62
CA ASN A 607 -31.83 -20.54 8.87
C ASN A 607 -30.44 -21.08 9.21
N ALA A 608 -29.37 -20.33 8.92
CA ALA A 608 -27.99 -20.71 9.21
C ALA A 608 -27.46 -20.21 10.58
N GLN A 609 -28.17 -19.26 11.19
CA GLN A 609 -27.98 -18.81 12.59
C GLN A 609 -28.77 -19.69 13.56
#